data_e4235c033557e57ceb3a835d2a73194b
#
_entry.id   e4235c033557e57ceb3a835d2a73194b
#
_cell.length_a   1.000
_cell.length_b   1.000
_cell.length_c   1.000
_cell.angle_alpha   90.00
_cell.angle_beta   90.00
_cell.angle_gamma   90.00
#
_symmetry.space_group_name_H-M   'P 1'
#
loop_
_entity.id
_entity.type
_entity.pdbx_description
1 polymer ?
#
loop_
_entity_poly.entity_id
_entity_poly.type
_entity_poly.pdbx_seq_one_letter_code
_entity_poly.pdbx_strand_id
1 'polypeptide(L)'
;GTGNPKASELRFAKSLIKLMCRDKNKPSELVRSLAFTSYNAKVKHPQSECDWLIADRKCRDLYLNDKNIHGQMTPAFFLAFLDGMLGLKGAEQGQRTEAGTAVFLSGSDDPVGGKNADGAKLVSDKYRDMGFSTRFISYAGYRHDILHDACRKNVFNDILRLSKTYLLGR
;
A
#
# COMPACT_ATOMS: atom_id res chain seq x y z
N GLY A 1 4.38 0.66 -0.45
CA GLY A 1 4.40 -0.73 -0.91
C GLY A 1 3.02 -1.21 -1.35
N THR A 2 2.96 -2.25 -2.12
CA THR A 2 1.71 -2.89 -2.53
C THR A 2 1.58 -4.25 -1.87
N GLY A 3 0.38 -4.57 -1.37
CA GLY A 3 0.04 -5.91 -0.91
C GLY A 3 -0.39 -6.80 -2.08
N ASN A 4 -0.46 -8.10 -1.81
CA ASN A 4 -0.98 -9.08 -2.77
C ASN A 4 -2.14 -9.90 -2.16
N PRO A 5 -3.26 -9.27 -1.74
CA PRO A 5 -4.39 -9.99 -1.16
C PRO A 5 -5.04 -10.89 -2.22
N LYS A 6 -5.63 -12.00 -1.78
CA LYS A 6 -6.40 -12.88 -2.66
C LYS A 6 -7.74 -12.22 -3.03
N ALA A 7 -8.25 -12.49 -4.23
CA ALA A 7 -9.54 -11.99 -4.66
C ALA A 7 -10.70 -12.45 -3.73
N SER A 8 -10.59 -13.66 -3.15
CA SER A 8 -11.56 -14.18 -2.17
C SER A 8 -11.58 -13.35 -0.88
N GLU A 9 -10.41 -12.91 -0.39
CA GLU A 9 -10.30 -12.05 0.79
C GLU A 9 -10.92 -10.68 0.55
N LEU A 10 -10.67 -10.09 -0.63
CA LEU A 10 -11.28 -8.81 -1.01
C LEU A 10 -12.81 -8.90 -1.12
N ARG A 11 -13.33 -9.97 -1.74
CA ARG A 11 -14.77 -10.21 -1.83
C ARG A 11 -15.41 -10.43 -0.46
N PHE A 12 -14.75 -11.17 0.42
CA PHE A 12 -15.20 -11.38 1.80
C PHE A 12 -15.27 -10.06 2.57
N ALA A 13 -14.18 -9.26 2.54
CA ALA A 13 -14.16 -7.94 3.18
C ALA A 13 -15.29 -7.03 2.65
N LYS A 14 -15.52 -7.03 1.33
CA LYS A 14 -16.60 -6.27 0.70
C LYS A 14 -17.97 -6.72 1.19
N SER A 15 -18.21 -8.03 1.29
CA SER A 15 -19.48 -8.59 1.78
C SER A 15 -19.70 -8.22 3.24
N LEU A 16 -18.64 -8.27 4.06
CA LEU A 16 -18.70 -7.92 5.47
C LEU A 16 -19.10 -6.44 5.66
N ILE A 17 -18.45 -5.51 4.94
CA ILE A 17 -18.79 -4.09 4.98
C ILE A 17 -20.25 -3.84 4.56
N LYS A 18 -20.72 -4.52 3.50
CA LYS A 18 -22.13 -4.41 3.05
C LYS A 18 -23.13 -4.86 4.10
N LEU A 19 -22.81 -5.93 4.83
CA LEU A 19 -23.66 -6.49 5.86
C LEU A 19 -23.67 -5.62 7.13
N MET A 20 -22.52 -5.11 7.55
CA MET A 20 -22.34 -4.40 8.82
C MET A 20 -22.74 -2.93 8.77
N CYS A 21 -22.71 -2.30 7.60
CA CYS A 21 -22.96 -0.87 7.44
C CYS A 21 -24.28 -0.60 6.73
N ARG A 22 -25.29 -0.14 7.49
CA ARG A 22 -26.59 0.25 6.95
C ARG A 22 -26.50 1.54 6.12
N ASP A 23 -25.86 2.56 6.66
CA ASP A 23 -25.55 3.81 5.97
C ASP A 23 -24.08 3.82 5.51
N LYS A 24 -23.89 3.76 4.19
CA LYS A 24 -22.55 3.67 3.60
C LYS A 24 -21.86 5.02 3.43
N ASN A 25 -22.60 6.11 3.59
CA ASN A 25 -22.09 7.47 3.38
C ASN A 25 -21.64 8.12 4.68
N LYS A 26 -21.94 7.53 5.83
CA LYS A 26 -21.45 8.00 7.13
C LYS A 26 -20.16 7.28 7.51
N PRO A 27 -19.20 8.01 8.09
CA PRO A 27 -17.99 7.40 8.63
C PRO A 27 -18.31 6.25 9.60
N SER A 28 -17.52 5.18 9.51
CA SER A 28 -17.69 4.00 10.36
C SER A 28 -16.36 3.63 11.00
N GLU A 29 -16.29 3.81 12.31
CA GLU A 29 -15.12 3.43 13.11
C GLU A 29 -14.87 1.92 13.04
N LEU A 30 -15.95 1.12 12.98
CA LEU A 30 -15.86 -0.32 12.82
C LEU A 30 -15.14 -0.71 11.51
N VAL A 31 -15.51 -0.07 10.38
CA VAL A 31 -14.86 -0.34 9.08
C VAL A 31 -13.42 0.12 9.09
N ARG A 32 -13.13 1.30 9.67
CA ARG A 32 -11.76 1.81 9.85
C ARG A 32 -10.90 0.83 10.66
N SER A 33 -11.44 0.37 11.78
CA SER A 33 -10.76 -0.59 12.64
C SER A 33 -10.48 -1.92 11.93
N LEU A 34 -11.47 -2.48 11.24
CA LEU A 34 -11.29 -3.72 10.45
C LEU A 34 -10.22 -3.56 9.36
N ALA A 35 -10.15 -2.39 8.72
CA ALA A 35 -9.18 -2.14 7.67
C ALA A 35 -7.73 -2.02 8.19
N PHE A 36 -7.52 -1.36 9.32
CA PHE A 36 -6.17 -0.95 9.73
C PHE A 36 -5.63 -1.64 10.98
N THR A 37 -6.48 -2.09 11.91
CA THR A 37 -6.02 -2.74 13.15
C THR A 37 -5.21 -4.00 12.87
N SER A 38 -5.57 -4.75 11.82
CA SER A 38 -4.86 -5.97 11.43
C SER A 38 -3.42 -5.70 10.96
N TYR A 39 -3.17 -4.55 10.36
CA TYR A 39 -1.81 -4.14 9.96
C TYR A 39 -0.99 -3.71 11.17
N ASN A 40 -1.59 -2.91 12.06
CA ASN A 40 -0.91 -2.42 13.25
C ASN A 40 -0.57 -3.56 14.24
N ALA A 41 -1.41 -4.60 14.31
CA ALA A 41 -1.15 -5.80 15.11
C ALA A 41 0.10 -6.59 14.69
N LYS A 42 0.60 -6.39 13.46
CA LYS A 42 1.85 -7.00 12.98
C LYS A 42 3.11 -6.23 13.41
N VAL A 43 2.94 -5.03 13.94
CA VAL A 43 4.05 -4.21 14.45
C VAL A 43 4.39 -4.66 15.87
N LYS A 44 5.66 -4.87 16.16
CA LYS A 44 6.12 -5.20 17.52
C LYS A 44 5.97 -3.96 18.41
N HIS A 45 5.24 -4.12 19.51
CA HIS A 45 5.03 -3.07 20.53
C HIS A 45 4.56 -1.72 19.93
N PRO A 46 3.39 -1.69 19.26
CA PRO A 46 2.88 -0.46 18.66
C PRO A 46 2.58 0.58 19.75
N GLN A 47 2.96 1.83 19.51
CA GLN A 47 2.78 2.97 20.42
C GLN A 47 1.60 3.86 20.00
N SER A 48 1.10 3.68 18.77
CA SER A 48 -0.02 4.41 18.19
C SER A 48 -0.78 3.53 17.19
N GLU A 49 -1.94 4.00 16.75
CA GLU A 49 -2.72 3.34 15.70
C GLU A 49 -2.10 3.43 14.30
N CYS A 50 -1.10 4.30 14.11
CA CYS A 50 -0.45 4.58 12.84
C CYS A 50 0.97 3.99 12.73
N ASP A 51 1.38 3.16 13.68
CA ASP A 51 2.73 2.57 13.66
C ASP A 51 2.96 1.71 12.41
N TRP A 52 1.91 1.10 11.87
CA TRP A 52 2.00 0.34 10.62
C TRP A 52 2.35 1.19 9.39
N LEU A 53 2.11 2.50 9.44
CA LEU A 53 2.42 3.45 8.36
C LEU A 53 3.88 3.89 8.38
N ILE A 54 4.34 4.41 9.52
CA ILE A 54 5.60 5.14 9.66
C ILE A 54 6.44 4.53 10.79
N ALA A 55 7.70 4.20 10.49
CA ALA A 55 8.61 3.59 11.45
C ALA A 55 9.26 4.62 12.37
N ASP A 56 9.71 5.74 11.82
CA ASP A 56 10.37 6.80 12.60
C ASP A 56 9.35 7.53 13.48
N ARG A 57 9.67 7.64 14.78
CA ARG A 57 8.80 8.27 15.76
C ARG A 57 8.50 9.74 15.45
N LYS A 58 9.51 10.52 15.07
CA LYS A 58 9.33 11.96 14.81
C LYS A 58 8.44 12.18 13.58
N CYS A 59 8.66 11.40 12.52
CA CYS A 59 7.82 11.45 11.33
C CYS A 59 6.38 11.03 11.64
N ARG A 60 6.19 10.00 12.47
CA ARG A 60 4.87 9.54 12.90
C ARG A 60 4.16 10.59 13.76
N ASP A 61 4.86 11.24 14.69
CA ASP A 61 4.29 12.29 15.53
C ASP A 61 3.85 13.49 14.67
N LEU A 62 4.61 13.84 13.62
CA LEU A 62 4.20 14.86 12.64
C LEU A 62 2.92 14.44 11.90
N TYR A 63 2.84 13.18 11.45
CA TYR A 63 1.65 12.63 10.79
C TYR A 63 0.42 12.69 11.72
N LEU A 64 0.55 12.25 12.96
CA LEU A 64 -0.56 12.24 13.94
C LEU A 64 -1.07 13.64 14.30
N ASN A 65 -0.20 14.65 14.21
CA ASN A 65 -0.56 16.05 14.51
C ASN A 65 -1.05 16.84 13.28
N ASP A 66 -1.01 16.28 12.08
CA ASP A 66 -1.48 16.96 10.87
C ASP A 66 -3.00 16.89 10.77
N LYS A 67 -3.67 18.05 10.95
CA LYS A 67 -5.11 18.17 10.88
C LYS A 67 -5.73 17.82 9.52
N ASN A 68 -4.94 17.80 8.45
CA ASN A 68 -5.43 17.54 7.10
C ASN A 68 -5.48 16.04 6.78
N ILE A 69 -4.82 15.18 7.59
CA ILE A 69 -4.69 13.75 7.32
C ILE A 69 -5.86 12.93 7.89
N HIS A 70 -6.53 13.45 8.91
CA HIS A 70 -7.56 12.72 9.67
C HIS A 70 -8.95 12.73 9.03
N GLY A 71 -9.04 12.67 7.70
CA GLY A 71 -10.30 12.50 7.00
C GLY A 71 -11.01 11.20 7.40
N GLN A 72 -12.28 11.31 7.79
CA GLN A 72 -13.08 10.14 8.15
C GLN A 72 -13.53 9.41 6.88
N MET A 73 -12.97 8.23 6.65
CA MET A 73 -13.32 7.40 5.49
C MET A 73 -14.68 6.71 5.71
N THR A 74 -15.52 6.74 4.68
CA THR A 74 -16.84 6.10 4.71
C THR A 74 -16.77 4.65 4.25
N PRO A 75 -17.74 3.79 4.61
CA PRO A 75 -17.88 2.46 4.04
C PRO A 75 -17.97 2.47 2.50
N ALA A 76 -18.60 3.49 1.90
CA ALA A 76 -18.65 3.66 0.46
C ALA A 76 -17.26 3.81 -0.16
N PHE A 77 -16.36 4.58 0.47
CA PHE A 77 -14.97 4.69 0.05
C PHE A 77 -14.26 3.32 0.07
N PHE A 78 -14.38 2.57 1.17
CA PHE A 78 -13.75 1.26 1.26
C PHE A 78 -14.30 0.26 0.25
N LEU A 79 -15.62 0.29 -0.04
CA LEU A 79 -16.23 -0.55 -1.07
C LEU A 79 -15.66 -0.22 -2.46
N ALA A 80 -15.56 1.06 -2.80
CA ALA A 80 -14.97 1.50 -4.08
C ALA A 80 -13.49 1.12 -4.19
N PHE A 81 -12.72 1.28 -3.10
CA PHE A 81 -11.33 0.86 -3.02
C PHE A 81 -11.16 -0.65 -3.25
N LEU A 82 -11.98 -1.48 -2.61
CA LEU A 82 -11.96 -2.93 -2.80
C LEU A 82 -12.37 -3.34 -4.23
N ASP A 83 -13.29 -2.61 -4.85
CA ASP A 83 -13.66 -2.82 -6.26
C ASP A 83 -12.50 -2.50 -7.20
N GLY A 84 -11.79 -1.40 -6.97
CA GLY A 84 -10.57 -1.06 -7.69
C GLY A 84 -9.51 -2.16 -7.57
N MET A 85 -9.27 -2.67 -6.36
CA MET A 85 -8.33 -3.78 -6.15
C MET A 85 -8.75 -5.07 -6.86
N LEU A 86 -10.04 -5.40 -6.88
CA LEU A 86 -10.57 -6.55 -7.62
C LEU A 86 -10.41 -6.38 -9.14
N GLY A 87 -10.62 -5.16 -9.65
CA GLY A 87 -10.37 -4.81 -11.05
C GLY A 87 -8.91 -5.01 -11.45
N LEU A 88 -7.96 -4.58 -10.59
CA LEU A 88 -6.52 -4.80 -10.80
C LEU A 88 -6.19 -6.30 -10.87
N LYS A 89 -6.81 -7.15 -10.02
CA LYS A 89 -6.61 -8.61 -10.08
C LYS A 89 -7.04 -9.22 -11.41
N GLY A 90 -8.09 -8.70 -12.03
CA GLY A 90 -8.49 -9.11 -13.37
C GLY A 90 -7.47 -8.66 -14.43
N ALA A 91 -6.99 -7.42 -14.34
CA ALA A 91 -6.00 -6.88 -15.27
C ALA A 91 -4.62 -7.57 -15.19
N GLU A 92 -4.24 -8.10 -14.02
CA GLU A 92 -3.00 -8.87 -13.82
C GLU A 92 -2.95 -10.21 -14.59
N GLN A 93 -4.05 -10.63 -15.22
CA GLN A 93 -4.13 -11.88 -16.01
C GLN A 93 -3.94 -11.65 -17.51
N GLY A 94 -3.86 -10.40 -17.97
CA GLY A 94 -3.68 -10.05 -19.36
C GLY A 94 -2.21 -10.00 -19.78
N GLN A 95 -1.87 -10.53 -20.97
CA GLN A 95 -0.58 -10.26 -21.61
C GLN A 95 -0.61 -8.87 -22.26
N ARG A 96 0.50 -8.13 -22.16
CA ARG A 96 0.68 -6.86 -22.87
C ARG A 96 1.69 -7.00 -23.99
N THR A 97 1.36 -6.44 -25.14
CA THR A 97 2.24 -6.42 -26.33
C THR A 97 3.27 -5.29 -26.26
N GLU A 98 2.99 -4.22 -25.53
CA GLU A 98 3.91 -3.12 -25.30
C GLU A 98 4.00 -2.83 -23.80
N ALA A 99 5.02 -3.37 -23.17
CA ALA A 99 5.25 -3.20 -21.75
C ALA A 99 6.43 -2.25 -21.52
N GLY A 100 6.17 -1.18 -20.79
CA GLY A 100 7.19 -0.25 -20.34
C GLY A 100 7.98 -0.76 -19.13
N THR A 101 8.60 0.16 -18.39
CA THR A 101 9.27 -0.14 -17.13
C THR A 101 8.36 0.11 -15.95
N ALA A 102 8.27 -0.85 -15.04
CA ALA A 102 7.55 -0.74 -13.77
C ALA A 102 8.54 -0.80 -12.59
N VAL A 103 8.50 0.20 -11.72
CA VAL A 103 9.35 0.28 -10.54
C VAL A 103 8.51 0.11 -9.27
N PHE A 104 8.93 -0.81 -8.42
CA PHE A 104 8.27 -1.12 -7.15
C PHE A 104 9.16 -0.69 -5.99
N LEU A 105 8.64 0.16 -5.12
CA LEU A 105 9.32 0.69 -3.94
C LEU A 105 8.53 0.28 -2.70
N SER A 106 9.18 -0.31 -1.69
CA SER A 106 8.50 -0.77 -0.48
C SER A 106 9.42 -0.69 0.74
N GLY A 107 8.85 -0.43 1.91
CA GLY A 107 9.56 -0.70 3.16
C GLY A 107 9.67 -2.20 3.42
N SER A 108 10.78 -2.66 4.01
CA SER A 108 10.95 -4.08 4.33
C SER A 108 9.98 -4.57 5.41
N ASP A 109 9.58 -3.66 6.30
CA ASP A 109 8.73 -3.94 7.46
C ASP A 109 7.28 -3.47 7.22
N ASP A 110 6.92 -3.22 5.94
CA ASP A 110 5.56 -2.84 5.55
C ASP A 110 4.58 -4.00 5.79
N PRO A 111 3.65 -3.91 6.77
CA PRO A 111 2.72 -4.99 7.05
C PRO A 111 1.68 -5.22 5.95
N VAL A 112 1.50 -4.26 5.02
CA VAL A 112 0.67 -4.41 3.81
C VAL A 112 1.44 -5.14 2.72
N GLY A 113 2.73 -4.84 2.56
CA GLY A 113 3.63 -5.48 1.61
C GLY A 113 4.05 -6.91 1.96
N GLY A 114 3.67 -7.40 3.15
CA GLY A 114 4.05 -8.71 3.64
C GLY A 114 5.42 -8.73 4.33
N LYS A 115 5.82 -9.87 4.87
CA LYS A 115 7.10 -10.02 5.55
C LYS A 115 8.24 -9.78 4.56
N ASN A 116 9.20 -8.92 4.92
CA ASN A 116 10.33 -8.53 4.06
C ASN A 116 9.91 -7.97 2.69
N ALA A 117 8.72 -7.35 2.62
CA ALA A 117 8.12 -6.87 1.38
C ALA A 117 7.86 -7.96 0.31
N ASP A 118 7.72 -9.24 0.72
CA ASP A 118 7.54 -10.37 -0.19
C ASP A 118 6.31 -10.22 -1.09
N GLY A 119 5.19 -9.65 -0.55
CA GLY A 119 3.99 -9.39 -1.32
C GLY A 119 4.22 -8.36 -2.43
N ALA A 120 4.97 -7.28 -2.14
CA ALA A 120 5.33 -6.28 -3.12
C ALA A 120 6.28 -6.85 -4.20
N LYS A 121 7.22 -7.72 -3.78
CA LYS A 121 8.11 -8.43 -4.70
C LYS A 121 7.33 -9.38 -5.62
N LEU A 122 6.37 -10.14 -5.09
CA LEU A 122 5.50 -11.00 -5.90
C LEU A 122 4.71 -10.22 -6.96
N VAL A 123 4.23 -9.02 -6.64
CA VAL A 123 3.56 -8.16 -7.63
C VAL A 123 4.56 -7.70 -8.69
N SER A 124 5.78 -7.32 -8.32
CA SER A 124 6.85 -6.99 -9.27
C SER A 124 7.17 -8.16 -10.21
N ASP A 125 7.24 -9.37 -9.67
CA ASP A 125 7.50 -10.58 -10.46
C ASP A 125 6.35 -10.86 -11.45
N LYS A 126 5.10 -10.71 -11.03
CA LYS A 126 3.94 -10.81 -11.95
C LYS A 126 3.99 -9.80 -13.09
N TYR A 127 4.36 -8.56 -12.82
CA TYR A 127 4.51 -7.55 -13.87
C TYR A 127 5.63 -7.93 -14.85
N ARG A 128 6.71 -8.53 -14.37
CA ARG A 128 7.77 -9.08 -15.24
C ARG A 128 7.22 -10.20 -16.13
N ASP A 129 6.42 -11.11 -15.57
CA ASP A 129 5.79 -12.20 -16.32
C ASP A 129 4.79 -11.70 -17.37
N MET A 130 4.20 -10.51 -17.16
CA MET A 130 3.35 -9.79 -18.13
C MET A 130 4.16 -9.06 -19.22
N GLY A 131 5.50 -9.11 -19.19
CA GLY A 131 6.39 -8.50 -20.17
C GLY A 131 6.95 -7.13 -19.81
N PHE A 132 6.68 -6.61 -18.59
CA PHE A 132 7.29 -5.36 -18.13
C PHE A 132 8.77 -5.56 -17.76
N SER A 133 9.61 -4.57 -18.08
CA SER A 133 10.90 -4.45 -17.39
C SER A 133 10.64 -4.00 -15.94
N THR A 134 11.01 -4.82 -14.96
CA THR A 134 10.70 -4.50 -13.56
C THR A 134 11.94 -4.24 -12.73
N ARG A 135 11.82 -3.32 -11.79
CA ARG A 135 12.82 -3.05 -10.75
C ARG A 135 12.13 -3.01 -9.39
N PHE A 136 12.70 -3.71 -8.42
CA PHE A 136 12.23 -3.73 -7.04
C PHE A 136 13.31 -3.14 -6.12
N ILE A 137 12.92 -2.20 -5.25
CA ILE A 137 13.79 -1.60 -4.23
C ILE A 137 13.07 -1.69 -2.88
N SER A 138 13.76 -2.28 -1.90
CA SER A 138 13.29 -2.37 -0.52
C SER A 138 14.11 -1.46 0.39
N TYR A 139 13.42 -0.70 1.25
CA TYR A 139 14.03 0.16 2.26
C TYR A 139 13.99 -0.53 3.62
N ALA A 140 15.16 -0.93 4.11
CA ALA A 140 15.31 -1.74 5.32
C ALA A 140 14.79 -1.02 6.57
N GLY A 141 13.94 -1.68 7.37
CA GLY A 141 13.39 -1.18 8.63
C GLY A 141 12.25 -0.16 8.48
N TYR A 142 11.88 0.22 7.25
CA TYR A 142 10.78 1.16 7.01
C TYR A 142 9.48 0.42 6.70
N ARG A 143 8.34 1.11 6.94
CA ARG A 143 7.00 0.55 6.85
C ARG A 143 6.27 1.03 5.61
N HIS A 144 4.95 1.22 5.69
CA HIS A 144 4.09 1.43 4.51
C HIS A 144 4.33 2.76 3.80
N ASP A 145 4.45 3.87 4.54
CA ASP A 145 4.57 5.21 3.99
C ASP A 145 6.04 5.69 3.94
N ILE A 146 6.79 5.13 3.03
CA ILE A 146 8.21 5.47 2.80
C ILE A 146 8.43 6.91 2.30
N LEU A 147 7.38 7.58 1.81
CA LEU A 147 7.48 8.96 1.33
C LEU A 147 7.42 10.00 2.45
N HIS A 148 6.85 9.64 3.60
CA HIS A 148 6.75 10.52 4.77
C HIS A 148 7.60 10.03 5.95
N ASP A 149 8.34 8.93 5.79
CA ASP A 149 9.24 8.39 6.81
C ASP A 149 10.66 9.00 6.72
N ALA A 150 11.53 8.66 7.64
CA ALA A 150 12.92 9.17 7.69
C ALA A 150 13.73 8.82 6.42
N CYS A 151 13.40 7.74 5.72
CA CYS A 151 14.03 7.36 4.45
C CYS A 151 13.61 8.21 3.24
N ARG A 152 12.66 9.13 3.36
CA ARG A 152 12.07 9.87 2.23
C ARG A 152 13.08 10.50 1.28
N LYS A 153 14.22 11.00 1.78
CA LYS A 153 15.28 11.58 0.93
C LYS A 153 15.87 10.54 -0.02
N ASN A 154 16.13 9.33 0.47
CA ASN A 154 16.65 8.23 -0.35
C ASN A 154 15.61 7.79 -1.37
N VAL A 155 14.33 7.69 -0.96
CA VAL A 155 13.21 7.36 -1.86
C VAL A 155 13.09 8.38 -2.98
N PHE A 156 13.11 9.69 -2.67
CA PHE A 156 13.04 10.76 -3.67
C PHE A 156 14.24 10.74 -4.62
N ASN A 157 15.44 10.52 -4.10
CA ASN A 157 16.64 10.40 -4.94
C ASN A 157 16.56 9.21 -5.89
N ASP A 158 16.06 8.06 -5.41
CA ASP A 158 15.85 6.89 -6.25
C ASP A 158 14.79 7.14 -7.31
N ILE A 159 13.67 7.77 -6.98
CA ILE A 159 12.62 8.15 -7.94
C ILE A 159 13.21 9.09 -9.01
N LEU A 160 13.93 10.14 -8.61
CA LEU A 160 14.56 11.09 -9.55
C LEU A 160 15.57 10.40 -10.46
N ARG A 161 16.44 9.56 -9.91
CA ARG A 161 17.44 8.82 -10.68
C ARG A 161 16.78 7.88 -11.70
N LEU A 162 15.77 7.13 -11.27
CA LEU A 162 15.03 6.20 -12.12
C LEU A 162 14.23 6.94 -13.20
N SER A 163 13.58 8.04 -12.86
CA SER A 163 12.89 8.89 -13.84
C SER A 163 13.84 9.41 -14.91
N LYS A 164 15.03 9.88 -14.54
CA LYS A 164 16.05 10.31 -15.52
C LYS A 164 16.48 9.15 -16.41
N THR A 165 16.74 7.96 -15.84
CA THR A 165 17.18 6.79 -16.60
C THR A 165 16.13 6.34 -17.61
N TYR A 166 14.85 6.26 -17.21
CA TYR A 166 13.80 5.65 -18.03
C TYR A 166 13.02 6.63 -18.90
N LEU A 167 12.92 7.90 -18.50
CA LEU A 167 12.20 8.92 -19.28
C LEU A 167 13.11 9.73 -20.18
N LEU A 168 14.36 9.97 -19.78
CA LEU A 168 15.28 10.85 -20.49
C LEU A 168 16.44 10.09 -21.17
N GLY A 169 16.55 8.77 -20.98
CA GLY A 169 17.61 7.95 -21.57
C GLY A 169 19.02 8.32 -21.10
N ARG A 170 19.16 8.84 -19.85
CA ARG A 170 20.44 9.33 -19.30
C ARG A 170 20.80 8.60 -18.02
#